data_295d7f44e2739742d27f79c9fdd0aeca
#
_entry.id   295d7f44e2739742d27f79c9fdd0aeca
#
_cell.length_a   1.000
_cell.length_b   1.000
_cell.length_c   1.000
_cell.angle_alpha   90.00
_cell.angle_beta   90.00
_cell.angle_gamma   90.00
#
_symmetry.space_group_name_H-M   'P 1'
#
loop_
_entity.id
_entity.type
_entity.pdbx_description
1 polymer ?
#
loop_
_entity_poly.entity_id
_entity_poly.type
_entity_poly.pdbx_seq_one_letter_code
_entity_poly.pdbx_strand_id
1 'polypeptide(L)'
;MAKPRNRFLDLLTYAAARAIAAVVIAAPLPVTYALAGLAGEAMFLLDRRHRRRALEHLRRSFPDWDDARVSSVARASLRALCYLGLELLLTTRLITPLRWRRHIVLTDIHEALRLLVERK
;
A
#
# COMPACT_ATOMS: atom_id res chain seq x y z
N MET A 1 -18.86 24.68 4.07
CA MET A 1 -18.13 25.63 3.20
C MET A 1 -17.05 24.86 2.46
N ALA A 2 -17.21 24.65 1.16
CA ALA A 2 -16.21 23.96 0.33
C ALA A 2 -15.02 24.91 0.13
N LYS A 3 -13.82 24.46 0.50
CA LYS A 3 -12.55 25.18 0.30
C LYS A 3 -12.38 25.46 -1.20
N PRO A 4 -12.04 26.68 -1.63
CA PRO A 4 -11.86 26.99 -3.05
C PRO A 4 -10.82 26.05 -3.66
N ARG A 5 -11.26 25.32 -4.67
CA ARG A 5 -10.45 24.32 -5.37
C ARG A 5 -9.44 25.05 -6.26
N ASN A 6 -8.19 24.99 -5.87
CA ASN A 6 -7.12 25.62 -6.64
C ASN A 6 -6.70 24.67 -7.78
N ARG A 7 -7.21 24.95 -8.99
CA ARG A 7 -6.97 24.13 -10.20
C ARG A 7 -5.48 23.90 -10.47
N PHE A 8 -4.65 24.87 -10.14
CA PHE A 8 -3.18 24.75 -10.33
C PHE A 8 -2.58 23.72 -9.37
N LEU A 9 -2.98 23.74 -8.10
CA LEU A 9 -2.54 22.73 -7.11
C LEU A 9 -3.07 21.34 -7.47
N ASP A 10 -4.30 21.22 -7.92
CA ASP A 10 -4.88 19.94 -8.37
C ASP A 10 -4.11 19.39 -9.57
N LEU A 11 -3.76 20.24 -10.55
CA LEU A 11 -2.97 19.84 -11.72
C LEU A 11 -1.55 19.41 -11.33
N LEU A 12 -0.90 20.16 -10.44
CA LEU A 12 0.44 19.84 -9.94
C LEU A 12 0.45 18.51 -9.19
N THR A 13 -0.55 18.27 -8.32
CA THR A 13 -0.70 17.02 -7.58
C THR A 13 -0.94 15.86 -8.54
N TYR A 14 -1.78 16.04 -9.55
CA TYR A 14 -2.03 15.03 -10.59
C TYR A 14 -0.76 14.72 -11.38
N ALA A 15 -0.04 15.76 -11.84
CA ALA A 15 1.21 15.59 -12.59
C ALA A 15 2.27 14.87 -11.75
N ALA A 16 2.42 15.23 -10.47
CA ALA A 16 3.33 14.56 -9.55
C ALA A 16 2.95 13.09 -9.34
N ALA A 17 1.67 12.79 -9.12
CA ALA A 17 1.18 11.42 -8.98
C ALA A 17 1.44 10.58 -10.25
N ARG A 18 1.20 11.16 -11.43
CA ARG A 18 1.49 10.53 -12.73
C ARG A 18 2.97 10.26 -12.92
N ALA A 19 3.83 11.22 -12.56
CA ALA A 19 5.28 11.07 -12.66
C ALA A 19 5.78 9.95 -11.73
N ILE A 20 5.31 9.92 -10.48
CA ILE A 20 5.64 8.84 -9.53
C ILE A 20 5.19 7.48 -10.07
N ALA A 21 3.95 7.38 -10.56
CA ALA A 21 3.43 6.15 -11.13
C ALA A 21 4.26 5.69 -12.35
N ALA A 22 4.65 6.60 -13.23
CA ALA A 22 5.49 6.30 -14.38
C ALA A 22 6.88 5.76 -13.97
N VAL A 23 7.52 6.39 -12.98
CA VAL A 23 8.81 5.93 -12.44
C VAL A 23 8.68 4.54 -11.82
N VAL A 24 7.65 4.32 -10.99
CA VAL A 24 7.38 3.02 -10.35
C VAL A 24 7.13 1.93 -11.38
N ILE A 25 6.38 2.24 -12.45
CA ILE A 25 6.08 1.29 -13.51
C ILE A 25 7.33 0.98 -14.36
N ALA A 26 8.21 1.95 -14.60
CA ALA A 26 9.40 1.78 -15.42
C ALA A 26 10.57 1.09 -14.67
N ALA A 27 10.66 1.27 -13.35
CA ALA A 27 11.76 0.76 -12.55
C ALA A 27 11.72 -0.76 -12.34
N PRO A 28 12.88 -1.42 -12.11
CA PRO A 28 12.94 -2.83 -11.70
C PRO A 28 12.21 -3.06 -10.37
N LEU A 29 11.54 -4.22 -10.22
CA LEU A 29 10.79 -4.57 -9.02
C LEU A 29 11.56 -4.40 -7.70
N PRO A 30 12.82 -4.87 -7.57
CA PRO A 30 13.57 -4.69 -6.32
C PRO A 30 13.75 -3.23 -5.93
N VAL A 31 13.94 -2.35 -6.91
CA VAL A 31 14.11 -0.90 -6.69
C VAL A 31 12.80 -0.29 -6.22
N THR A 32 11.67 -0.65 -6.83
CA THR A 32 10.35 -0.13 -6.43
C THR A 32 9.97 -0.55 -5.01
N TYR A 33 10.27 -1.78 -4.62
CA TYR A 33 10.06 -2.23 -3.24
C TYR A 33 10.98 -1.52 -2.23
N ALA A 34 12.25 -1.31 -2.58
CA ALA A 34 13.15 -0.52 -1.73
C ALA A 34 12.65 0.92 -1.54
N LEU A 35 12.20 1.56 -2.62
CA LEU A 35 11.62 2.91 -2.57
C LEU A 35 10.34 2.96 -1.74
N ALA A 36 9.44 1.97 -1.86
CA ALA A 36 8.24 1.89 -1.02
C ALA A 36 8.58 1.71 0.47
N GLY A 37 9.59 0.90 0.78
CA GLY A 37 10.11 0.75 2.14
C GLY A 37 10.65 2.08 2.70
N LEU A 38 11.46 2.80 1.93
CA LEU A 38 11.97 4.13 2.30
C LEU A 38 10.85 5.17 2.45
N ALA A 39 9.84 5.14 1.58
CA ALA A 39 8.67 6.00 1.70
C ALA A 39 7.90 5.75 3.00
N GLY A 40 7.73 4.49 3.41
CA GLY A 40 7.12 4.13 4.69
C GLY A 40 7.92 4.63 5.90
N GLU A 41 9.25 4.53 5.84
CA GLU A 41 10.14 5.11 6.85
C GLU A 41 10.03 6.64 6.92
N ALA A 42 10.09 7.29 5.77
CA ALA A 42 9.94 8.74 5.68
C ALA A 42 8.58 9.19 6.22
N MET A 43 7.51 8.46 5.89
CA MET A 43 6.17 8.73 6.40
C MET A 43 6.11 8.61 7.93
N PHE A 44 6.74 7.60 8.52
CA PHE A 44 6.82 7.47 9.98
C PHE A 44 7.60 8.60 10.63
N LEU A 45 8.71 9.04 10.03
CA LEU A 45 9.58 10.08 10.60
C LEU A 45 9.01 11.48 10.40
N LEU A 46 8.50 11.80 9.22
CA LEU A 46 8.11 13.15 8.82
C LEU A 46 6.64 13.46 9.08
N ASP A 47 5.75 12.48 8.87
CA ASP A 47 4.32 12.68 9.07
C ASP A 47 3.90 12.44 10.52
N ARG A 48 4.03 13.49 11.33
CA ARG A 48 3.65 13.47 12.75
C ARG A 48 2.18 13.12 12.96
N ARG A 49 1.30 13.46 12.01
CA ARG A 49 -0.14 13.24 12.13
C ARG A 49 -0.49 11.75 11.99
N HIS A 50 0.01 11.10 10.94
CA HIS A 50 -0.22 9.67 10.72
C HIS A 50 0.47 8.83 11.79
N ARG A 51 1.73 9.16 12.15
CA ARG A 51 2.43 8.51 13.26
C ARG A 51 1.66 8.57 14.57
N ARG A 52 1.22 9.77 14.98
CA ARG A 52 0.47 9.93 16.24
C ARG A 52 -0.80 9.11 16.25
N ARG A 53 -1.57 9.12 15.17
CA ARG A 53 -2.78 8.32 15.04
C ARG A 53 -2.50 6.82 15.15
N ALA A 54 -1.49 6.32 14.45
CA ALA A 54 -1.10 4.92 14.50
C ALA A 54 -0.71 4.49 15.92
N LEU A 55 0.09 5.30 16.63
CA LEU A 55 0.47 5.04 18.02
C LEU A 55 -0.74 5.08 18.97
N GLU A 56 -1.63 6.05 18.84
CA GLU A 56 -2.84 6.16 19.66
C GLU A 56 -3.78 4.97 19.45
N HIS A 57 -3.99 4.55 18.21
CA HIS A 57 -4.83 3.38 17.91
C HIS A 57 -4.25 2.10 18.49
N LEU A 58 -2.95 1.86 18.34
CA LEU A 58 -2.29 0.67 18.88
C LEU A 58 -2.32 0.64 20.40
N ARG A 59 -2.05 1.76 21.09
CA ARG A 59 -2.14 1.83 22.56
C ARG A 59 -3.56 1.55 23.08
N ARG A 60 -4.59 1.99 22.36
CA ARG A 60 -5.98 1.70 22.72
C ARG A 60 -6.36 0.23 22.51
N SER A 61 -5.85 -0.37 21.43
CA SER A 61 -6.18 -1.76 21.09
C SER A 61 -5.36 -2.76 21.89
N PHE A 62 -4.16 -2.37 22.33
CA PHE A 62 -3.20 -3.24 23.02
C PHE A 62 -2.59 -2.51 24.22
N PRO A 63 -3.35 -2.33 25.32
CA PRO A 63 -2.89 -1.56 26.47
C PRO A 63 -1.70 -2.20 27.20
N ASP A 64 -1.51 -3.52 27.06
CA ASP A 64 -0.44 -4.27 27.71
C ASP A 64 0.89 -4.22 26.94
N TRP A 65 0.93 -3.56 25.77
CA TRP A 65 2.16 -3.45 25.00
C TRP A 65 3.01 -2.28 25.50
N ASP A 66 4.32 -2.51 25.55
CA ASP A 66 5.29 -1.47 25.82
C ASP A 66 5.41 -0.47 24.65
N ASP A 67 5.93 0.71 24.93
CA ASP A 67 6.07 1.78 23.94
C ASP A 67 7.00 1.40 22.77
N ALA A 68 8.01 0.56 23.01
CA ALA A 68 8.92 0.08 21.99
C ALA A 68 8.19 -0.81 20.97
N ARG A 69 7.37 -1.75 21.47
CA ARG A 69 6.55 -2.62 20.63
C ARG A 69 5.50 -1.85 19.85
N VAL A 70 4.79 -0.92 20.50
CA VAL A 70 3.80 -0.04 19.86
C VAL A 70 4.46 0.76 18.74
N SER A 71 5.62 1.36 18.97
CA SER A 71 6.35 2.13 17.97
C SER A 71 6.84 1.27 16.80
N SER A 72 7.36 0.08 17.09
CA SER A 72 7.82 -0.87 16.07
C SER A 72 6.68 -1.30 15.15
N VAL A 73 5.54 -1.68 15.72
CA VAL A 73 4.37 -2.11 14.94
C VAL A 73 3.76 -0.95 14.16
N ALA A 74 3.67 0.26 14.73
CA ALA A 74 3.23 1.45 14.01
C ALA A 74 4.09 1.74 12.78
N ARG A 75 5.42 1.64 12.93
CA ARG A 75 6.38 1.81 11.84
C ARG A 75 6.22 0.75 10.76
N ALA A 76 6.11 -0.52 11.16
CA ALA A 76 5.87 -1.62 10.24
C ALA A 76 4.54 -1.47 9.49
N SER A 77 3.47 -1.01 10.14
CA SER A 77 2.17 -0.77 9.53
C SER A 77 2.21 0.32 8.44
N LEU A 78 2.94 1.41 8.66
CA LEU A 78 3.10 2.46 7.64
C LEU A 78 3.93 1.98 6.45
N ARG A 79 4.94 1.15 6.69
CA ARG A 79 5.70 0.50 5.60
C ARG A 79 4.79 -0.45 4.80
N ALA A 80 3.99 -1.26 5.48
CA ALA A 80 3.03 -2.16 4.84
C ALA A 80 2.01 -1.40 3.99
N LEU A 81 1.54 -0.24 4.45
CA LEU A 81 0.66 0.64 3.68
C LEU A 81 1.32 1.11 2.37
N CYS A 82 2.61 1.48 2.41
CA CYS A 82 3.35 1.87 1.22
C CYS A 82 3.56 0.70 0.26
N TYR A 83 3.81 -0.50 0.76
CA TYR A 83 3.90 -1.71 -0.07
C TYR A 83 2.55 -2.04 -0.72
N LEU A 84 1.45 -1.97 0.03
CA LEU A 84 0.11 -2.17 -0.53
C LEU A 84 -0.20 -1.17 -1.65
N GLY A 85 0.11 0.11 -1.44
CA GLY A 85 -0.03 1.15 -2.47
C GLY A 85 0.80 0.85 -3.73
N LEU A 86 2.04 0.38 -3.54
CA LEU A 86 2.90 -0.05 -4.64
C LEU A 86 2.29 -1.25 -5.38
N GLU A 87 1.84 -2.27 -4.67
CA GLU A 87 1.24 -3.47 -5.27
C GLU A 87 -0.02 -3.16 -6.08
N LEU A 88 -0.86 -2.24 -5.59
CA LEU A 88 -2.02 -1.76 -6.35
C LEU A 88 -1.60 -1.09 -7.67
N LEU A 89 -0.53 -0.29 -7.66
CA LEU A 89 0.01 0.33 -8.88
C LEU A 89 0.62 -0.72 -9.83
N LEU A 90 1.32 -1.70 -9.29
CA LEU A 90 1.96 -2.75 -10.07
C LEU A 90 0.97 -3.80 -10.61
N THR A 91 -0.19 -3.98 -9.98
CA THR A 91 -1.22 -4.93 -10.41
C THR A 91 -1.58 -4.73 -11.87
N THR A 92 -1.78 -3.48 -12.30
CA THR A 92 -2.10 -3.15 -13.69
C THR A 92 -1.00 -3.51 -14.68
N ARG A 93 0.26 -3.55 -14.22
CA ARG A 93 1.43 -3.93 -15.04
C ARG A 93 1.66 -5.43 -15.08
N LEU A 94 1.48 -6.12 -13.95
CA LEU A 94 1.84 -7.53 -13.78
C LEU A 94 0.69 -8.45 -14.16
N ILE A 95 -0.55 -8.07 -13.84
CA ILE A 95 -1.74 -8.87 -14.10
C ILE A 95 -2.41 -8.37 -15.38
N THR A 96 -1.90 -8.83 -16.51
CA THR A 96 -2.50 -8.62 -17.82
C THR A 96 -3.08 -9.94 -18.34
N PRO A 97 -4.05 -9.94 -19.29
CA PRO A 97 -4.60 -11.17 -19.88
C PRO A 97 -3.55 -12.16 -20.41
N LEU A 98 -2.37 -11.64 -20.80
CA LEU A 98 -1.29 -12.44 -21.36
C LEU A 98 -0.25 -12.91 -20.31
N ARG A 99 -0.17 -12.24 -19.15
CA ARG A 99 0.92 -12.46 -18.17
C ARG A 99 0.46 -12.93 -16.80
N TRP A 100 -0.84 -12.92 -16.50
CA TRP A 100 -1.37 -13.23 -15.18
C TRP A 100 -0.91 -14.60 -14.65
N ARG A 101 -0.80 -15.61 -15.54
CA ARG A 101 -0.35 -16.98 -15.18
C ARG A 101 1.05 -17.04 -14.58
N ARG A 102 1.91 -16.03 -14.82
CA ARG A 102 3.26 -15.98 -14.25
C ARG A 102 3.28 -15.44 -12.82
N HIS A 103 2.21 -14.74 -12.42
CA HIS A 103 2.16 -14.01 -11.15
C HIS A 103 1.08 -14.55 -10.20
N ILE A 104 0.17 -15.38 -10.70
CA ILE A 104 -0.92 -15.96 -9.91
C ILE A 104 -0.77 -17.47 -9.95
N VAL A 105 -0.57 -18.06 -8.77
CA VAL A 105 -0.62 -19.51 -8.57
C VAL A 105 -2.00 -19.82 -8.03
N LEU A 106 -2.75 -20.60 -8.79
CA LEU A 106 -4.08 -21.04 -8.41
C LEU A 106 -3.94 -22.43 -7.76
N THR A 107 -3.98 -22.45 -6.44
CA THR A 107 -4.04 -23.68 -5.64
C THR A 107 -5.49 -24.02 -5.32
N ASP A 108 -5.81 -25.30 -5.35
CA ASP A 108 -7.12 -25.85 -4.92
C ASP A 108 -8.38 -25.32 -5.62
N ILE A 109 -8.23 -24.94 -6.92
CA ILE A 109 -9.37 -24.48 -7.73
C ILE A 109 -10.49 -25.50 -7.78
N HIS A 110 -10.17 -26.80 -7.81
CA HIS A 110 -11.18 -27.84 -7.90
C HIS A 110 -12.11 -27.84 -6.68
N GLU A 111 -11.56 -27.62 -5.48
CA GLU A 111 -12.36 -27.56 -4.26
C GLU A 111 -13.17 -26.27 -4.18
N ALA A 112 -12.61 -25.14 -4.56
CA ALA A 112 -13.31 -23.85 -4.62
C ALA A 112 -14.46 -23.89 -5.65
N LEU A 113 -14.26 -24.46 -6.83
CA LEU A 113 -15.29 -24.62 -7.85
C LEU A 113 -16.38 -25.62 -7.41
N ARG A 114 -15.99 -26.73 -6.75
CA ARG A 114 -16.94 -27.71 -6.20
C ARG A 114 -17.87 -27.04 -5.18
N LEU A 115 -17.32 -26.27 -4.22
CA LEU A 115 -18.09 -25.54 -3.23
C LEU A 115 -19.01 -24.48 -3.84
N LEU A 116 -18.62 -23.85 -4.95
CA LEU A 116 -19.44 -22.89 -5.69
C LEU A 116 -20.61 -23.58 -6.43
N VAL A 117 -20.41 -24.79 -6.96
CA VAL A 117 -21.42 -25.55 -7.70
C VAL A 117 -22.38 -26.26 -6.76
N GLU A 118 -21.90 -26.80 -5.62
CA GLU A 118 -22.72 -27.50 -4.63
C GLU A 118 -23.65 -26.56 -3.82
N ARG A 119 -23.44 -25.24 -3.89
CA ARG A 119 -24.21 -24.22 -3.15
C ARG A 119 -25.44 -23.68 -3.94
N LYS A 120 -26.01 -24.46 -4.83
CA LYS A 120 -27.31 -24.13 -5.47
C LYS A 120 -28.45 -24.85 -4.78
#